data_37ae1c5b99f3cf5bc17490bf4d3f5b5f
#
_entry.id   37ae1c5b99f3cf5bc17490bf4d3f5b5f
#
_cell.length_a   1.000
_cell.length_b   1.000
_cell.length_c   1.000
_cell.angle_alpha   90.00
_cell.angle_beta   90.00
_cell.angle_gamma   90.00
#
_symmetry.space_group_name_H-M   'P 1'
#
loop_
_entity.id
_entity.type
_entity.pdbx_description
1 polymer ?
#
loop_
_entity_poly.entity_id
_entity_poly.type
_entity_poly.pdbx_seq_one_letter_code
_entity_poly.pdbx_strand_id
1 'polypeptide(L)'
;MTTSNPDIQPAVQHSAQVAIAGAGPVGLTIANYLGQMGVSVVLIEKLESLIDYPRAIGIDDEALRAMQAVGLVDNVLPHTTPWHAMRFLTPKGRCFADIQPMTDEFGWSRRNAFIQPQVDAVLYDGLSRFPHVRCLFSREVEAFSQNSDGVTLNVKGSGGERETVRADWLVACDGGASFIRRTLNIPFEGKTAPNQWIVIDIANDPLATPHVYLCCDPVRPYVSAALPHGVRRFEFMVMPGETEAQLSEPHKMRQLRSEER
;
A
#
# COMPACT_ATOMS: atom_id res chain seq x y z
N MET A 1 44.71 -4.65 28.15
CA MET A 1 44.49 -5.64 27.07
C MET A 1 42.99 -5.95 27.03
N THR A 2 42.28 -5.21 26.23
CA THR A 2 40.84 -5.43 25.98
C THR A 2 40.74 -6.30 24.74
N THR A 3 40.39 -7.56 24.94
CA THR A 3 40.07 -8.51 23.87
C THR A 3 38.78 -8.09 23.23
N SER A 4 38.86 -7.46 22.06
CA SER A 4 37.70 -7.30 21.18
C SER A 4 37.26 -8.68 20.73
N ASN A 5 36.03 -9.04 21.15
CA ASN A 5 35.37 -10.22 20.66
C ASN A 5 35.13 -10.05 19.14
N PRO A 6 35.58 -10.98 18.28
CA PRO A 6 35.31 -10.87 16.86
C PRO A 6 33.77 -10.94 16.67
N ASP A 7 33.23 -9.97 15.95
CA ASP A 7 31.82 -9.94 15.54
C ASP A 7 31.42 -11.28 14.94
N ILE A 8 30.71 -12.07 15.74
CA ILE A 8 30.05 -13.28 15.24
C ILE A 8 28.94 -12.76 14.33
N GLN A 9 29.19 -12.73 13.04
CA GLN A 9 28.11 -12.50 12.08
C GLN A 9 27.07 -13.59 12.29
N PRO A 10 25.79 -13.24 12.45
CA PRO A 10 24.75 -14.24 12.61
C PRO A 10 24.78 -15.19 11.41
N ALA A 11 24.61 -16.48 11.66
CA ALA A 11 24.61 -17.47 10.59
C ALA A 11 23.52 -17.11 9.56
N VAL A 12 23.81 -17.30 8.27
CA VAL A 12 22.84 -17.09 7.20
C VAL A 12 21.67 -18.03 7.43
N GLN A 13 20.50 -17.46 7.71
CA GLN A 13 19.29 -18.23 8.04
C GLN A 13 18.38 -18.42 6.82
N HIS A 14 18.44 -17.48 5.87
CA HIS A 14 17.63 -17.51 4.66
C HIS A 14 18.48 -17.19 3.44
N SER A 15 18.23 -17.92 2.35
CA SER A 15 18.82 -17.62 1.05
C SER A 15 17.77 -17.74 -0.05
N ALA A 16 17.90 -16.89 -1.08
CA ALA A 16 17.04 -16.87 -2.26
C ALA A 16 17.78 -16.22 -3.43
N GLN A 17 17.26 -16.31 -4.64
CA GLN A 17 17.76 -15.52 -5.77
C GLN A 17 17.38 -14.04 -5.60
N VAL A 18 16.18 -13.76 -5.09
CA VAL A 18 15.72 -12.39 -4.88
C VAL A 18 15.21 -12.20 -3.45
N ALA A 19 15.70 -11.16 -2.79
CA ALA A 19 15.09 -10.62 -1.58
C ALA A 19 14.23 -9.41 -1.95
N ILE A 20 13.02 -9.34 -1.39
CA ILE A 20 12.12 -8.19 -1.56
C ILE A 20 11.88 -7.58 -0.18
N ALA A 21 12.13 -6.29 -0.03
CA ALA A 21 11.83 -5.56 1.20
C ALA A 21 10.48 -4.84 1.07
N GLY A 22 9.49 -5.27 1.86
CA GLY A 22 8.13 -4.74 1.91
C GLY A 22 7.09 -5.64 1.24
N ALA A 23 6.08 -6.09 2.01
CA ALA A 23 4.95 -6.88 1.55
C ALA A 23 3.70 -6.03 1.27
N GLY A 24 3.89 -4.82 0.77
CA GLY A 24 2.80 -4.01 0.19
C GLY A 24 2.42 -4.50 -1.21
N PRO A 25 1.45 -3.85 -1.87
CA PRO A 25 0.92 -4.28 -3.17
C PRO A 25 2.02 -4.47 -4.23
N VAL A 26 3.04 -3.61 -4.23
CA VAL A 26 4.15 -3.70 -5.19
C VAL A 26 5.00 -4.94 -4.92
N GLY A 27 5.44 -5.15 -3.67
CA GLY A 27 6.28 -6.30 -3.31
C GLY A 27 5.56 -7.63 -3.51
N LEU A 28 4.28 -7.70 -3.15
CA LEU A 28 3.44 -8.88 -3.35
C LEU A 28 3.24 -9.19 -4.85
N THR A 29 3.03 -8.16 -5.68
CA THR A 29 2.90 -8.34 -7.13
C THR A 29 4.20 -8.88 -7.73
N ILE A 30 5.35 -8.29 -7.38
CA ILE A 30 6.67 -8.74 -7.85
C ILE A 30 6.95 -10.17 -7.38
N ALA A 31 6.63 -10.51 -6.12
CA ALA A 31 6.80 -11.86 -5.60
C ALA A 31 5.97 -12.90 -6.38
N ASN A 32 4.73 -12.57 -6.79
CA ASN A 32 3.91 -13.42 -7.66
C ASN A 32 4.53 -13.59 -9.06
N TYR A 33 5.04 -12.52 -9.67
CA TYR A 33 5.72 -12.59 -10.97
C TYR A 33 6.96 -13.51 -10.91
N LEU A 34 7.81 -13.28 -9.91
CA LEU A 34 9.04 -14.08 -9.75
C LEU A 34 8.71 -15.53 -9.40
N GLY A 35 7.71 -15.77 -8.55
CA GLY A 35 7.23 -17.10 -8.21
C GLY A 35 6.75 -17.87 -9.44
N GLN A 36 5.98 -17.23 -10.32
CA GLN A 36 5.52 -17.82 -11.58
C GLN A 36 6.68 -18.16 -12.54
N MET A 37 7.77 -17.42 -12.47
CA MET A 37 8.99 -17.66 -13.25
C MET A 37 9.92 -18.71 -12.63
N GLY A 38 9.56 -19.31 -11.49
CA GLY A 38 10.39 -20.29 -10.78
C GLY A 38 11.58 -19.68 -10.01
N VAL A 39 11.58 -18.36 -9.81
CA VAL A 39 12.64 -17.67 -9.08
C VAL A 39 12.37 -17.78 -7.58
N SER A 40 13.38 -18.21 -6.81
CA SER A 40 13.28 -18.27 -5.36
C SER A 40 13.28 -16.87 -4.75
N VAL A 41 12.31 -16.60 -3.84
CA VAL A 41 12.10 -15.27 -3.24
C VAL A 41 12.00 -15.37 -1.72
N VAL A 42 12.63 -14.42 -1.05
CA VAL A 42 12.35 -14.09 0.36
C VAL A 42 11.78 -12.68 0.41
N LEU A 43 10.49 -12.57 0.74
CA LEU A 43 9.80 -11.31 0.96
C LEU A 43 9.85 -10.96 2.46
N ILE A 44 10.31 -9.76 2.79
CA ILE A 44 10.57 -9.32 4.17
C ILE A 44 9.62 -8.18 4.51
N GLU A 45 8.82 -8.34 5.56
CA GLU A 45 7.85 -7.33 6.01
C GLU A 45 8.02 -7.06 7.52
N LYS A 46 8.14 -5.79 7.88
CA LYS A 46 8.33 -5.38 9.27
C LYS A 46 7.09 -5.50 10.14
N LEU A 47 5.90 -5.43 9.54
CA LEU A 47 4.63 -5.60 10.24
C LEU A 47 4.40 -7.09 10.56
N GLU A 48 3.53 -7.35 11.53
CA GLU A 48 3.14 -8.70 11.92
C GLU A 48 2.25 -9.38 10.87
N SER A 49 1.55 -8.60 10.08
CA SER A 49 0.63 -9.02 9.03
C SER A 49 0.56 -7.98 7.92
N LEU A 50 -0.22 -8.24 6.90
CA LEU A 50 -0.63 -7.22 5.94
C LEU A 50 -1.37 -6.09 6.67
N ILE A 51 -1.33 -4.89 6.07
CA ILE A 51 -2.11 -3.75 6.60
C ILE A 51 -3.61 -4.09 6.57
N ASP A 52 -4.33 -3.70 7.61
CA ASP A 52 -5.78 -3.90 7.75
C ASP A 52 -6.60 -2.64 7.43
N TYR A 53 -5.94 -1.52 7.12
CA TYR A 53 -6.55 -0.26 6.74
C TYR A 53 -6.18 0.13 5.31
N PRO A 54 -7.13 0.58 4.49
CA PRO A 54 -6.85 0.94 3.11
C PRO A 54 -6.15 2.29 3.02
N ARG A 55 -5.00 2.31 2.36
CA ARG A 55 -4.26 3.54 2.02
C ARG A 55 -4.69 4.09 0.67
N ALA A 56 -4.78 3.22 -0.34
CA ALA A 56 -5.26 3.54 -1.67
C ALA A 56 -6.71 3.08 -1.85
N ILE A 57 -7.46 3.81 -2.68
CA ILE A 57 -8.87 3.52 -3.00
C ILE A 57 -9.14 3.44 -4.51
N GLY A 58 -8.14 3.68 -5.32
CA GLY A 58 -8.24 3.61 -6.77
C GLY A 58 -7.21 2.67 -7.35
N ILE A 59 -7.66 1.76 -8.22
CA ILE A 59 -6.83 0.86 -9.01
C ILE A 59 -7.15 1.06 -10.49
N ASP A 60 -6.13 1.18 -11.33
CA ASP A 60 -6.28 1.39 -12.76
C ASP A 60 -6.21 0.09 -13.56
N ASP A 61 -6.40 0.22 -14.86
CA ASP A 61 -6.34 -0.87 -15.82
C ASP A 61 -4.94 -1.49 -15.92
N GLU A 62 -3.87 -0.70 -15.78
CA GLU A 62 -2.50 -1.20 -15.81
C GLU A 62 -2.20 -2.11 -14.62
N ALA A 63 -2.68 -1.73 -13.42
CA ALA A 63 -2.56 -2.59 -12.25
C ALA A 63 -3.38 -3.88 -12.41
N LEU A 64 -4.61 -3.81 -12.96
CA LEU A 64 -5.41 -5.01 -13.25
C LEU A 64 -4.74 -5.92 -14.29
N ARG A 65 -4.05 -5.35 -15.29
CA ARG A 65 -3.22 -6.14 -16.22
C ARG A 65 -2.07 -6.85 -15.51
N ALA A 66 -1.43 -6.20 -14.54
CA ALA A 66 -0.41 -6.85 -13.71
C ALA A 66 -1.01 -8.03 -12.93
N MET A 67 -2.22 -7.86 -12.35
CA MET A 67 -2.95 -8.95 -11.66
C MET A 67 -3.33 -10.08 -12.63
N GLN A 68 -3.74 -9.74 -13.85
CA GLN A 68 -4.01 -10.72 -14.91
C GLN A 68 -2.76 -11.51 -15.27
N ALA A 69 -1.62 -10.86 -15.43
CA ALA A 69 -0.37 -11.52 -15.82
C ALA A 69 0.11 -12.51 -14.74
N VAL A 70 -0.19 -12.28 -13.47
CA VAL A 70 0.10 -13.23 -12.38
C VAL A 70 -1.05 -14.21 -12.11
N GLY A 71 -2.14 -14.18 -12.92
CA GLY A 71 -3.26 -15.12 -12.83
C GLY A 71 -4.16 -14.92 -11.62
N LEU A 72 -4.27 -13.69 -11.10
CA LEU A 72 -5.05 -13.37 -9.89
C LEU A 72 -6.18 -12.35 -10.14
N VAL A 73 -6.35 -11.87 -11.37
CA VAL A 73 -7.32 -10.80 -11.66
C VAL A 73 -8.74 -11.20 -11.31
N ASP A 74 -9.16 -12.44 -11.60
CA ASP A 74 -10.51 -12.93 -11.29
C ASP A 74 -10.79 -12.96 -9.78
N ASN A 75 -9.75 -13.12 -8.96
CA ASN A 75 -9.84 -13.05 -7.50
C ASN A 75 -9.82 -11.60 -6.98
N VAL A 76 -9.22 -10.67 -7.73
CA VAL A 76 -9.15 -9.24 -7.39
C VAL A 76 -10.44 -8.51 -7.74
N LEU A 77 -11.04 -8.80 -8.91
CA LEU A 77 -12.23 -8.10 -9.40
C LEU A 77 -13.40 -8.02 -8.42
N PRO A 78 -13.72 -9.05 -7.62
CA PRO A 78 -14.80 -8.98 -6.61
C PRO A 78 -14.56 -7.90 -5.54
N HIS A 79 -13.32 -7.44 -5.36
CA HIS A 79 -12.92 -6.39 -4.42
C HIS A 79 -12.78 -5.03 -5.09
N THR A 80 -13.32 -4.87 -6.31
CA THR A 80 -13.28 -3.63 -7.08
C THR A 80 -14.70 -3.18 -7.47
N THR A 81 -14.84 -1.89 -7.76
CA THR A 81 -16.01 -1.32 -8.42
C THR A 81 -15.53 -0.63 -9.69
N PRO A 82 -15.87 -1.12 -10.88
CA PRO A 82 -15.40 -0.54 -12.15
C PRO A 82 -16.05 0.82 -12.43
N TRP A 83 -15.47 1.55 -13.39
CA TRP A 83 -15.99 2.82 -13.91
C TRP A 83 -16.16 3.90 -12.84
N HIS A 84 -15.22 3.96 -11.90
CA HIS A 84 -15.25 4.84 -10.74
C HIS A 84 -14.94 6.29 -11.14
N ALA A 85 -16.00 7.06 -11.47
CA ALA A 85 -15.89 8.45 -11.89
C ALA A 85 -15.51 9.39 -10.74
N MET A 86 -14.91 10.54 -11.07
CA MET A 86 -14.59 11.60 -10.11
C MET A 86 -15.35 12.86 -10.45
N ARG A 87 -16.04 13.43 -9.47
CA ARG A 87 -16.81 14.68 -9.60
C ARG A 87 -16.25 15.76 -8.68
N PHE A 88 -15.91 16.89 -9.25
CA PHE A 88 -15.42 18.03 -8.50
C PHE A 88 -16.58 18.95 -8.20
N LEU A 89 -16.81 19.20 -6.92
CA LEU A 89 -17.94 19.98 -6.43
C LEU A 89 -17.47 21.31 -5.83
N THR A 90 -18.28 22.34 -6.04
CA THR A 90 -18.17 23.58 -5.26
C THR A 90 -18.70 23.36 -3.84
N PRO A 91 -18.44 24.27 -2.87
CA PRO A 91 -19.01 24.18 -1.50
C PRO A 91 -20.55 24.11 -1.47
N LYS A 92 -21.22 24.58 -2.54
CA LYS A 92 -22.68 24.52 -2.68
C LYS A 92 -23.17 23.27 -3.43
N GLY A 93 -22.32 22.26 -3.58
CA GLY A 93 -22.67 20.98 -4.22
C GLY A 93 -22.80 21.02 -5.75
N ARG A 94 -22.50 22.16 -6.42
CA ARG A 94 -22.52 22.23 -7.88
C ARG A 94 -21.31 21.51 -8.47
N CYS A 95 -21.55 20.50 -9.30
CA CYS A 95 -20.49 19.84 -10.06
C CYS A 95 -19.98 20.81 -11.16
N PHE A 96 -18.67 21.05 -11.18
CA PHE A 96 -18.02 21.88 -12.18
C PHE A 96 -17.03 21.12 -13.07
N ALA A 97 -16.63 19.90 -12.67
CA ALA A 97 -15.87 18.97 -13.49
C ALA A 97 -16.32 17.54 -13.20
N ASP A 98 -16.57 16.76 -14.23
CA ASP A 98 -16.97 15.36 -14.17
C ASP A 98 -15.99 14.56 -15.03
N ILE A 99 -15.12 13.79 -14.38
CA ILE A 99 -14.12 12.94 -15.03
C ILE A 99 -14.64 11.52 -15.03
N GLN A 100 -15.05 11.05 -16.19
CA GLN A 100 -15.59 9.71 -16.40
C GLN A 100 -14.69 8.93 -17.36
N PRO A 101 -13.67 8.23 -16.86
CA PRO A 101 -12.79 7.41 -17.67
C PRO A 101 -13.50 6.11 -18.08
N MET A 102 -14.37 6.19 -19.08
CA MET A 102 -15.24 5.11 -19.55
C MET A 102 -14.59 4.31 -20.70
N THR A 103 -13.28 4.10 -20.63
CA THR A 103 -12.53 3.32 -21.62
C THR A 103 -11.99 2.03 -21.02
N ASP A 104 -11.86 1.00 -21.84
CA ASP A 104 -11.32 -0.32 -21.52
C ASP A 104 -10.31 -0.80 -22.58
N GLU A 105 -9.68 0.12 -23.26
CA GLU A 105 -8.75 -0.10 -24.38
C GLU A 105 -7.59 -1.03 -24.05
N PHE A 106 -7.28 -1.19 -22.76
CA PHE A 106 -6.27 -2.13 -22.27
C PHE A 106 -6.88 -3.42 -21.67
N GLY A 107 -8.15 -3.70 -21.96
CA GLY A 107 -8.86 -4.90 -21.54
C GLY A 107 -9.58 -4.82 -20.20
N TRP A 108 -9.35 -3.75 -19.43
CA TRP A 108 -9.98 -3.50 -18.13
C TRP A 108 -10.50 -2.07 -18.04
N SER A 109 -11.51 -1.85 -17.19
CA SER A 109 -12.00 -0.49 -16.92
C SER A 109 -10.86 0.38 -16.39
N ARG A 110 -10.69 1.56 -17.00
CA ARG A 110 -9.55 2.46 -16.78
C ARG A 110 -9.39 2.91 -15.34
N ARG A 111 -10.48 3.01 -14.60
CA ARG A 111 -10.47 3.39 -13.18
C ARG A 111 -11.49 2.60 -12.39
N ASN A 112 -11.03 2.03 -11.30
CA ASN A 112 -11.85 1.23 -10.40
C ASN A 112 -11.66 1.71 -8.96
N ALA A 113 -12.72 1.70 -8.16
CA ALA A 113 -12.56 1.73 -6.72
C ALA A 113 -12.07 0.36 -6.22
N PHE A 114 -11.33 0.31 -5.13
CA PHE A 114 -10.95 -0.95 -4.50
C PHE A 114 -10.69 -0.78 -3.00
N ILE A 115 -10.67 -1.90 -2.28
CA ILE A 115 -10.27 -1.96 -0.87
C ILE A 115 -8.91 -2.65 -0.80
N GLN A 116 -7.87 -1.84 -0.61
CA GLN A 116 -6.47 -2.31 -0.70
C GLN A 116 -6.18 -3.54 0.17
N PRO A 117 -6.53 -3.65 1.47
CA PRO A 117 -6.25 -4.83 2.26
C PRO A 117 -6.79 -6.13 1.68
N GLN A 118 -7.96 -6.08 1.02
CA GLN A 118 -8.55 -7.27 0.38
C GLN A 118 -7.77 -7.70 -0.87
N VAL A 119 -7.32 -6.74 -1.66
CA VAL A 119 -6.47 -7.02 -2.83
C VAL A 119 -5.09 -7.49 -2.40
N ASP A 120 -4.50 -6.88 -1.37
CA ASP A 120 -3.22 -7.32 -0.81
C ASP A 120 -3.32 -8.76 -0.28
N ALA A 121 -4.45 -9.14 0.36
CA ALA A 121 -4.71 -10.51 0.80
C ALA A 121 -4.77 -11.48 -0.38
N VAL A 122 -5.47 -11.15 -1.46
CA VAL A 122 -5.50 -11.97 -2.69
C VAL A 122 -4.09 -12.18 -3.25
N LEU A 123 -3.28 -11.14 -3.29
CA LEU A 123 -1.89 -11.23 -3.77
C LEU A 123 -1.03 -12.10 -2.85
N TYR A 124 -1.20 -11.97 -1.55
CA TYR A 124 -0.48 -12.77 -0.56
C TYR A 124 -0.88 -14.24 -0.63
N ASP A 125 -2.17 -14.55 -0.64
CA ASP A 125 -2.69 -15.91 -0.76
C ASP A 125 -2.22 -16.58 -2.06
N GLY A 126 -2.11 -15.78 -3.11
CA GLY A 126 -1.57 -16.20 -4.40
C GLY A 126 -0.14 -16.74 -4.34
N LEU A 127 0.66 -16.34 -3.36
CA LEU A 127 2.03 -16.83 -3.15
C LEU A 127 2.07 -18.31 -2.74
N SER A 128 0.99 -18.84 -2.15
CA SER A 128 0.89 -20.25 -1.77
C SER A 128 1.06 -21.23 -2.93
N ARG A 129 0.89 -20.77 -4.16
CA ARG A 129 1.15 -21.54 -5.39
C ARG A 129 2.64 -21.86 -5.59
N PHE A 130 3.53 -21.14 -4.90
CA PHE A 130 4.97 -21.16 -5.16
C PHE A 130 5.76 -21.57 -3.90
N PRO A 131 6.14 -22.84 -3.75
CA PRO A 131 6.85 -23.32 -2.54
C PRO A 131 8.25 -22.71 -2.36
N HIS A 132 8.80 -22.10 -3.41
CA HIS A 132 10.09 -21.41 -3.43
C HIS A 132 9.97 -19.90 -3.10
N VAL A 133 8.77 -19.39 -2.81
CA VAL A 133 8.53 -18.02 -2.33
C VAL A 133 8.15 -18.06 -0.86
N ARG A 134 8.88 -17.35 -0.02
CA ARG A 134 8.64 -17.26 1.42
C ARG A 134 8.44 -15.82 1.84
N CYS A 135 7.48 -15.58 2.74
CA CYS A 135 7.23 -14.29 3.34
C CYS A 135 7.62 -14.34 4.83
N LEU A 136 8.42 -13.38 5.26
CA LEU A 136 8.90 -13.22 6.64
C LEU A 136 8.27 -11.95 7.21
N PHE A 137 7.19 -12.10 7.95
CA PHE A 137 6.58 -11.01 8.72
C PHE A 137 7.33 -10.74 10.02
N SER A 138 7.08 -9.59 10.64
CA SER A 138 7.76 -9.12 11.85
C SER A 138 9.29 -9.10 11.68
N ARG A 139 9.75 -8.77 10.49
CA ARG A 139 11.17 -8.72 10.13
C ARG A 139 11.50 -7.40 9.46
N GLU A 140 12.35 -6.61 10.12
CA GLU A 140 12.78 -5.29 9.63
C GLU A 140 14.22 -5.36 9.09
N VAL A 141 14.45 -4.84 7.90
CA VAL A 141 15.80 -4.69 7.34
C VAL A 141 16.49 -3.53 8.04
N GLU A 142 17.49 -3.81 8.87
CA GLU A 142 18.27 -2.79 9.59
C GLU A 142 19.55 -2.34 8.82
N ALA A 143 20.11 -3.25 8.04
CA ALA A 143 21.30 -2.96 7.24
C ALA A 143 21.38 -3.92 6.05
N PHE A 144 22.13 -3.52 5.03
CA PHE A 144 22.50 -4.41 3.93
C PHE A 144 23.89 -4.04 3.39
N SER A 145 24.50 -5.02 2.77
CA SER A 145 25.76 -4.85 2.02
C SER A 145 25.64 -5.61 0.70
N GLN A 146 26.35 -5.14 -0.32
CA GLN A 146 26.39 -5.78 -1.64
C GLN A 146 27.82 -5.85 -2.17
N ASN A 147 28.08 -6.92 -2.93
CA ASN A 147 29.34 -7.14 -3.65
C ASN A 147 29.06 -7.88 -4.97
N SER A 148 30.12 -8.40 -5.61
CA SER A 148 29.99 -9.19 -6.85
C SER A 148 29.14 -10.47 -6.70
N ASP A 149 29.03 -11.00 -5.47
CA ASP A 149 28.39 -12.29 -5.18
C ASP A 149 26.93 -12.14 -4.75
N GLY A 150 26.43 -10.89 -4.67
CA GLY A 150 25.05 -10.59 -4.31
C GLY A 150 24.91 -9.60 -3.15
N VAL A 151 23.79 -9.71 -2.44
CA VAL A 151 23.40 -8.85 -1.34
C VAL A 151 23.19 -9.65 -0.06
N THR A 152 23.63 -9.09 1.05
CA THR A 152 23.41 -9.64 2.39
C THR A 152 22.64 -8.61 3.21
N LEU A 153 21.49 -9.01 3.76
CA LEU A 153 20.64 -8.17 4.60
C LEU A 153 20.73 -8.64 6.05
N ASN A 154 20.88 -7.71 6.96
CA ASN A 154 20.70 -7.92 8.38
C ASN A 154 19.27 -7.54 8.73
N VAL A 155 18.54 -8.51 9.29
CA VAL A 155 17.12 -8.41 9.56
C VAL A 155 16.88 -8.60 11.04
N LYS A 156 16.05 -7.75 11.63
CA LYS A 156 15.68 -7.81 13.04
C LYS A 156 14.24 -8.28 13.18
N GLY A 157 14.04 -9.28 14.01
CA GLY A 157 12.72 -9.75 14.41
C GLY A 157 12.11 -8.93 15.55
N SER A 158 10.81 -9.10 15.78
CA SER A 158 10.06 -8.39 16.82
C SER A 158 10.55 -8.67 18.25
N GLY A 159 11.11 -9.86 18.49
CA GLY A 159 11.75 -10.23 19.75
C GLY A 159 13.19 -9.72 19.93
N GLY A 160 13.72 -8.98 18.94
CA GLY A 160 15.09 -8.46 18.94
C GLY A 160 16.13 -9.45 18.39
N GLU A 161 15.71 -10.63 17.95
CA GLU A 161 16.57 -11.60 17.27
C GLU A 161 17.11 -11.01 15.96
N ARG A 162 18.34 -11.35 15.61
CA ARG A 162 18.99 -10.92 14.36
C ARG A 162 19.18 -12.12 13.45
N GLU A 163 18.77 -11.94 12.22
CA GLU A 163 18.86 -12.93 11.16
C GLU A 163 19.61 -12.34 9.97
N THR A 164 20.16 -13.20 9.13
CA THR A 164 20.82 -12.80 7.89
C THR A 164 20.11 -13.44 6.72
N VAL A 165 19.72 -12.60 5.75
CA VAL A 165 19.17 -13.02 4.46
C VAL A 165 20.22 -12.75 3.39
N ARG A 166 20.52 -13.78 2.58
CA ARG A 166 21.42 -13.65 1.43
C ARG A 166 20.65 -13.84 0.13
N ALA A 167 20.88 -12.96 -0.84
CA ALA A 167 20.24 -13.06 -2.16
C ALA A 167 21.19 -12.57 -3.26
N ASP A 168 20.92 -12.96 -4.51
CA ASP A 168 21.64 -12.41 -5.66
C ASP A 168 21.21 -10.96 -5.92
N TRP A 169 19.93 -10.66 -5.66
CA TRP A 169 19.30 -9.35 -5.91
C TRP A 169 18.43 -8.89 -4.73
N LEU A 170 18.42 -7.59 -4.50
CA LEU A 170 17.49 -6.92 -3.57
C LEU A 170 16.55 -5.99 -4.33
N VAL A 171 15.24 -6.18 -4.14
CA VAL A 171 14.20 -5.29 -4.67
C VAL A 171 13.61 -4.48 -3.52
N ALA A 172 13.74 -3.17 -3.59
CA ALA A 172 13.22 -2.25 -2.58
C ALA A 172 11.75 -1.90 -2.86
N CYS A 173 10.84 -2.45 -2.05
CA CYS A 173 9.41 -2.17 -2.05
C CYS A 173 8.94 -1.61 -0.69
N ASP A 174 9.86 -0.99 0.06
CA ASP A 174 9.69 -0.50 1.43
C ASP A 174 9.04 0.90 1.52
N GLY A 175 8.39 1.31 0.44
CA GLY A 175 7.48 2.45 0.40
C GLY A 175 8.13 3.83 0.29
N GLY A 176 7.33 4.89 0.43
CA GLY A 176 7.78 6.28 0.25
C GLY A 176 8.87 6.72 1.21
N ALA A 177 8.89 6.18 2.43
CA ALA A 177 9.93 6.41 3.44
C ALA A 177 11.08 5.39 3.36
N SER A 178 11.33 4.81 2.19
CA SER A 178 12.27 3.72 1.96
C SER A 178 13.61 3.90 2.70
N PHE A 179 13.94 2.91 3.53
CA PHE A 179 15.24 2.81 4.19
C PHE A 179 16.34 2.52 3.16
N ILE A 180 16.05 1.61 2.22
CA ILE A 180 17.03 1.18 1.21
C ILE A 180 17.41 2.37 0.30
N ARG A 181 16.43 3.13 -0.19
CA ARG A 181 16.66 4.33 -1.00
C ARG A 181 17.58 5.32 -0.27
N ARG A 182 17.29 5.59 1.02
CA ARG A 182 18.10 6.53 1.82
C ARG A 182 19.52 6.03 2.05
N THR A 183 19.68 4.74 2.32
CA THR A 183 20.99 4.13 2.52
C THR A 183 21.85 4.19 1.25
N LEU A 184 21.22 4.05 0.09
CA LEU A 184 21.89 4.19 -1.21
C LEU A 184 22.06 5.65 -1.66
N ASN A 185 21.65 6.63 -0.84
CA ASN A 185 21.66 8.05 -1.17
C ASN A 185 20.96 8.39 -2.50
N ILE A 186 19.92 7.62 -2.86
CA ILE A 186 19.09 7.90 -4.03
C ILE A 186 18.16 9.07 -3.68
N PRO A 187 18.23 10.21 -4.40
CA PRO A 187 17.41 11.36 -4.11
C PRO A 187 15.92 11.07 -4.28
N PHE A 188 15.10 11.77 -3.53
CA PHE A 188 13.65 11.75 -3.66
C PHE A 188 13.18 13.19 -3.82
N GLU A 189 13.24 13.65 -5.06
CA GLU A 189 12.97 15.04 -5.40
C GLU A 189 11.49 15.38 -5.24
N GLY A 190 11.21 16.60 -4.84
CA GLY A 190 9.85 17.11 -4.67
C GLY A 190 9.63 17.80 -3.33
N LYS A 191 8.35 18.04 -3.04
CA LYS A 191 7.90 18.66 -1.80
C LYS A 191 6.77 17.83 -1.19
N THR A 192 6.85 17.58 0.10
CA THR A 192 5.73 17.03 0.85
C THR A 192 4.75 18.16 1.15
N ALA A 193 3.48 17.98 0.78
CA ALA A 193 2.44 18.92 1.17
C ALA A 193 2.30 18.93 2.71
N PRO A 194 2.21 20.10 3.35
CA PRO A 194 2.12 20.20 4.80
C PRO A 194 0.74 19.80 5.34
N ASN A 195 -0.25 19.69 4.47
CA ASN A 195 -1.62 19.38 4.84
C ASN A 195 -1.75 17.93 5.28
N GLN A 196 -2.37 17.72 6.43
CA GLN A 196 -2.75 16.41 6.93
C GLN A 196 -4.21 16.14 6.62
N TRP A 197 -4.57 14.87 6.51
CA TRP A 197 -5.93 14.43 6.23
C TRP A 197 -6.31 13.33 7.21
N ILE A 198 -7.52 13.43 7.76
CA ILE A 198 -8.12 12.31 8.48
C ILE A 198 -8.97 11.50 7.52
N VAL A 199 -8.86 10.18 7.62
CA VAL A 199 -9.60 9.22 6.79
C VAL A 199 -10.60 8.47 7.66
N ILE A 200 -11.85 8.42 7.22
CA ILE A 200 -12.95 7.75 7.93
C ILE A 200 -13.65 6.82 6.94
N ASP A 201 -13.60 5.52 7.19
CA ASP A 201 -14.36 4.53 6.44
C ASP A 201 -15.62 4.12 7.22
N ILE A 202 -16.75 4.12 6.55
CA ILE A 202 -18.03 3.69 7.11
C ILE A 202 -18.62 2.54 6.31
N ALA A 203 -19.13 1.54 7.01
CA ALA A 203 -19.92 0.47 6.41
C ALA A 203 -21.36 0.92 6.17
N ASN A 204 -22.06 0.23 5.28
CA ASN A 204 -23.45 0.50 4.92
C ASN A 204 -23.63 1.92 4.37
N ASP A 205 -22.93 2.23 3.28
CA ASP A 205 -22.92 3.54 2.61
C ASP A 205 -24.33 4.18 2.55
N PRO A 206 -24.57 5.27 3.28
CA PRO A 206 -25.89 5.88 3.35
C PRO A 206 -26.25 6.69 2.11
N LEU A 207 -25.25 7.04 1.27
CA LEU A 207 -25.46 7.90 0.11
C LEU A 207 -25.80 7.11 -1.15
N ALA A 208 -25.39 5.84 -1.22
CA ALA A 208 -25.62 4.93 -2.34
C ALA A 208 -25.26 5.53 -3.72
N THR A 209 -24.29 6.44 -3.75
CA THR A 209 -23.81 7.09 -4.98
C THR A 209 -22.48 6.48 -5.40
N PRO A 210 -22.30 6.08 -6.67
CA PRO A 210 -21.16 5.25 -7.09
C PRO A 210 -19.87 6.04 -7.39
N HIS A 211 -19.80 7.33 -7.08
CA HIS A 211 -18.71 8.20 -7.51
C HIS A 211 -17.80 8.63 -6.36
N VAL A 212 -16.62 9.14 -6.74
CA VAL A 212 -15.79 9.97 -5.88
C VAL A 212 -16.24 11.41 -6.03
N TYR A 213 -16.51 12.07 -4.93
CA TYR A 213 -16.76 13.50 -4.85
C TYR A 213 -15.56 14.19 -4.22
N LEU A 214 -14.96 15.12 -4.95
CA LEU A 214 -13.92 16.01 -4.46
C LEU A 214 -14.54 17.37 -4.20
N CYS A 215 -14.83 17.67 -2.95
CA CYS A 215 -15.42 18.93 -2.56
C CYS A 215 -14.34 19.99 -2.39
N CYS A 216 -14.28 20.89 -3.33
CA CYS A 216 -13.31 21.97 -3.40
C CYS A 216 -13.77 23.16 -2.53
N ASP A 217 -13.93 22.90 -1.24
CA ASP A 217 -14.26 23.94 -0.27
C ASP A 217 -12.99 24.72 0.09
N PRO A 218 -12.98 26.07 -0.02
CA PRO A 218 -11.81 26.87 0.32
C PRO A 218 -11.47 26.89 1.80
N VAL A 219 -12.42 26.51 2.67
CA VAL A 219 -12.20 26.41 4.13
C VAL A 219 -11.73 25.01 4.48
N ARG A 220 -12.54 23.99 4.21
CA ARG A 220 -12.18 22.58 4.48
C ARG A 220 -12.49 21.71 3.27
N PRO A 221 -11.52 21.47 2.38
CA PRO A 221 -11.72 20.51 1.31
C PRO A 221 -11.88 19.10 1.88
N TYR A 222 -12.73 18.31 1.22
CA TYR A 222 -12.93 16.92 1.59
C TYR A 222 -13.20 16.03 0.38
N VAL A 223 -13.02 14.72 0.57
CA VAL A 223 -13.32 13.68 -0.41
C VAL A 223 -14.40 12.77 0.17
N SER A 224 -15.37 12.36 -0.65
CA SER A 224 -16.34 11.32 -0.36
C SER A 224 -16.28 10.30 -1.48
N ALA A 225 -15.93 9.04 -1.18
CA ALA A 225 -15.69 8.01 -2.18
C ALA A 225 -16.47 6.73 -1.85
N ALA A 226 -17.29 6.28 -2.81
CA ALA A 226 -17.90 4.96 -2.74
C ALA A 226 -16.83 3.89 -2.97
N LEU A 227 -16.78 2.88 -2.11
CA LEU A 227 -15.90 1.72 -2.21
C LEU A 227 -16.72 0.43 -2.37
N PRO A 228 -16.09 -0.68 -2.79
CA PRO A 228 -16.76 -1.98 -2.81
C PRO A 228 -17.41 -2.35 -1.49
N HIS A 229 -18.33 -3.30 -1.52
CA HIS A 229 -19.00 -3.89 -0.35
C HIS A 229 -19.79 -2.89 0.50
N GLY A 230 -20.27 -1.79 -0.10
CA GLY A 230 -21.07 -0.78 0.60
C GLY A 230 -20.26 0.03 1.63
N VAL A 231 -18.96 0.15 1.43
CA VAL A 231 -18.11 1.03 2.22
C VAL A 231 -18.09 2.41 1.58
N ARG A 232 -18.11 3.46 2.40
CA ARG A 232 -17.83 4.83 1.96
C ARG A 232 -16.69 5.41 2.75
N ARG A 233 -15.73 5.96 2.03
CA ARG A 233 -14.60 6.71 2.58
C ARG A 233 -14.88 8.20 2.56
N PHE A 234 -14.56 8.84 3.68
CA PHE A 234 -14.42 10.28 3.78
C PHE A 234 -12.99 10.65 4.12
N GLU A 235 -12.49 11.69 3.48
CA GLU A 235 -11.18 12.26 3.78
C GLU A 235 -11.38 13.75 4.01
N PHE A 236 -11.04 14.25 5.22
CA PHE A 236 -11.15 15.67 5.56
C PHE A 236 -9.77 16.25 5.84
N MET A 237 -9.51 17.43 5.30
CA MET A 237 -8.29 18.15 5.63
C MET A 237 -8.32 18.55 7.11
N VAL A 238 -7.23 18.28 7.81
CA VAL A 238 -7.01 18.71 9.20
C VAL A 238 -6.71 20.20 9.21
N MET A 239 -7.50 20.97 9.95
CA MET A 239 -7.37 22.42 10.03
C MET A 239 -6.34 22.83 11.08
N PRO A 240 -5.72 24.03 10.95
CA PRO A 240 -4.82 24.54 11.97
C PRO A 240 -5.46 24.55 13.37
N GLY A 241 -4.76 23.98 14.34
CA GLY A 241 -5.23 23.86 15.72
C GLY A 241 -6.07 22.61 16.02
N GLU A 242 -6.38 21.79 15.03
CA GLU A 242 -7.01 20.48 15.23
C GLU A 242 -5.96 19.39 15.45
N THR A 243 -6.30 18.38 16.24
CA THR A 243 -5.48 17.20 16.48
C THR A 243 -6.21 15.93 16.03
N GLU A 244 -5.44 14.90 15.68
CA GLU A 244 -6.00 13.59 15.31
C GLU A 244 -6.92 13.05 16.42
N ALA A 245 -6.51 13.16 17.68
CA ALA A 245 -7.30 12.69 18.82
C ALA A 245 -8.68 13.37 18.88
N GLN A 246 -8.74 14.70 18.67
CA GLN A 246 -10.00 15.45 18.66
C GLN A 246 -10.89 15.05 17.47
N LEU A 247 -10.30 14.87 16.27
CA LEU A 247 -11.03 14.51 15.07
C LEU A 247 -11.52 13.07 15.10
N SER A 248 -10.85 12.18 15.84
CA SER A 248 -11.21 10.78 16.00
C SER A 248 -12.37 10.55 16.99
N GLU A 249 -12.82 11.59 17.69
CA GLU A 249 -13.96 11.46 18.59
C GLU A 249 -15.26 11.24 17.82
N PRO A 250 -16.12 10.29 18.23
CA PRO A 250 -17.32 9.91 17.47
C PRO A 250 -18.29 11.04 17.18
N HIS A 251 -18.39 12.02 18.08
CA HIS A 251 -19.26 13.19 17.87
C HIS A 251 -18.67 14.13 16.82
N LYS A 252 -17.34 14.30 16.78
CA LYS A 252 -16.66 15.16 15.81
C LYS A 252 -16.72 14.54 14.40
N MET A 253 -16.51 13.24 14.30
CA MET A 253 -16.68 12.51 13.02
C MET A 253 -18.10 12.66 12.48
N ARG A 254 -19.13 12.57 13.35
CA ARG A 254 -20.52 12.82 12.94
C ARG A 254 -20.75 14.26 12.49
N GLN A 255 -20.15 15.24 13.17
CA GLN A 255 -20.21 16.65 12.78
C GLN A 255 -19.60 16.86 11.39
N LEU A 256 -18.38 16.39 11.15
CA LEU A 256 -17.71 16.48 9.84
C LEU A 256 -18.59 15.94 8.71
N ARG A 257 -19.26 14.79 8.92
CA ARG A 257 -20.21 14.24 7.97
C ARG A 257 -21.48 15.09 7.77
N SER A 258 -21.94 15.79 8.78
CA SER A 258 -23.15 16.64 8.68
C SER A 258 -22.89 17.96 7.97
N GLU A 259 -21.64 18.37 7.85
CA GLU A 259 -21.21 19.56 7.11
C GLU A 259 -21.26 19.34 5.57
N GLU A 260 -21.50 18.11 5.12
CA GLU A 260 -21.63 17.71 3.69
C GLU A 260 -22.96 18.11 3.01
N ARG A 261 -23.72 19.04 3.49
CA ARG A 261 -25.05 19.37 2.93
C ARG A 261 -25.00 20.33 1.74
#